data_0a7d60ac9c523a18aac94a7263002775
#
_entry.id   0a7d60ac9c523a18aac94a7263002775
#
_cell.length_a   1.000
_cell.length_b   1.000
_cell.length_c   1.000
_cell.angle_alpha   90.00
_cell.angle_beta   90.00
_cell.angle_gamma   90.00
#
_symmetry.space_group_name_H-M   'P 1'
#
loop_
_entity.id
_entity.type
_entity.pdbx_description
1 polymer ?
#
loop_
_entity_poly.entity_id
_entity_poly.type
_entity_poly.pdbx_seq_one_letter_code
_entity_poly.pdbx_strand_id
1 'polypeptide(L)'
;MPILLDDNASDILKHIPGRPVDFHMIDRTRLHRGFCFEYWGQDIKSIDKRGFLLDHTEAAGTDSDLAIAYLNVNGESCIWLIEHKLAEQEFTCCGGYGSEHNKHKEFCKCGNLDIKLDDNHLCRYTIVGYNYWEITSRHKSAYRCTEDSKGCPFLNGRNQLWRNHLLAFQLMDSQSYKAAHFSVVHHKDNHYLDASMNQYREMISSEISLDLTQTVLLMNLQSFRYRTICFYLFQL
;
A
#
# COMPACT_ATOMS: atom_id res chain seq x y z
N MET A 1 -9.67 -0.43 -25.68
CA MET A 1 -8.36 -0.98 -25.28
C MET A 1 -7.99 -0.34 -23.95
N PRO A 2 -7.56 -1.12 -22.95
CA PRO A 2 -7.18 -0.55 -21.65
C PRO A 2 -6.07 0.50 -21.83
N ILE A 3 -6.20 1.65 -21.16
CA ILE A 3 -5.28 2.78 -21.33
C ILE A 3 -3.82 2.40 -21.04
N LEU A 4 -3.59 1.48 -20.10
CA LEU A 4 -2.24 1.01 -19.75
C LEU A 4 -1.56 0.20 -20.88
N LEU A 5 -2.31 -0.28 -21.85
CA LEU A 5 -1.78 -0.97 -23.04
C LEU A 5 -1.55 -0.02 -24.22
N ASP A 6 -2.00 1.22 -24.12
CA ASP A 6 -1.82 2.24 -25.15
C ASP A 6 -0.34 2.67 -25.22
N ASP A 7 0.16 2.98 -26.41
CA ASP A 7 1.53 3.44 -26.60
C ASP A 7 1.79 4.80 -25.90
N ASN A 8 0.75 5.61 -25.75
CA ASN A 8 0.79 6.89 -25.06
C ASN A 8 0.52 6.78 -23.54
N ALA A 9 0.38 5.56 -22.99
CA ALA A 9 0.05 5.37 -21.57
C ALA A 9 1.01 6.11 -20.64
N SER A 10 2.30 6.08 -20.93
CA SER A 10 3.30 6.76 -20.11
C SER A 10 3.09 8.27 -20.07
N ASP A 11 2.75 8.88 -21.19
CA ASP A 11 2.49 10.33 -21.25
C ASP A 11 1.18 10.69 -20.55
N ILE A 12 0.17 9.84 -20.64
CA ILE A 12 -1.08 10.03 -19.87
C ILE A 12 -0.79 9.95 -18.36
N LEU A 13 -0.02 8.95 -17.91
CA LEU A 13 0.31 8.78 -16.49
C LEU A 13 1.13 9.93 -15.92
N LYS A 14 1.98 10.58 -16.72
CA LYS A 14 2.73 11.79 -16.31
C LYS A 14 1.83 12.96 -15.89
N HIS A 15 0.58 12.97 -16.30
CA HIS A 15 -0.39 14.02 -15.98
C HIS A 15 -1.35 13.64 -14.85
N ILE A 16 -1.26 12.41 -14.32
CA ILE A 16 -2.11 12.00 -13.20
C ILE A 16 -1.58 12.62 -11.91
N PRO A 17 -2.42 13.36 -11.15
CA PRO A 17 -2.05 13.84 -9.84
C PRO A 17 -1.69 12.65 -8.93
N GLY A 18 -0.61 12.80 -8.15
CA GLY A 18 -0.22 11.79 -7.18
C GLY A 18 0.56 10.59 -7.71
N ARG A 19 0.95 10.65 -8.96
CA ARG A 19 1.97 9.73 -9.47
C ARG A 19 3.30 9.92 -8.73
N PRO A 20 4.18 8.93 -8.73
CA PRO A 20 5.56 9.11 -8.28
C PRO A 20 6.22 10.32 -8.97
N VAL A 21 6.90 11.16 -8.20
CA VAL A 21 7.49 12.42 -8.73
C VAL A 21 8.57 12.16 -9.76
N ASP A 22 9.26 11.02 -9.64
CA ASP A 22 10.33 10.56 -10.51
C ASP A 22 9.84 9.67 -11.69
N PHE A 23 8.52 9.47 -11.84
CA PHE A 23 7.94 8.65 -12.92
C PHE A 23 8.34 9.20 -14.29
N HIS A 24 9.02 8.38 -15.07
CA HIS A 24 9.42 8.70 -16.43
C HIS A 24 8.57 7.96 -17.47
N MET A 25 8.52 6.63 -17.42
CA MET A 25 7.73 5.82 -18.34
C MET A 25 7.43 4.44 -17.77
N ILE A 26 6.40 3.76 -18.28
CA ILE A 26 6.07 2.39 -17.90
C ILE A 26 7.21 1.44 -18.29
N ASP A 27 7.66 0.61 -17.37
CA ASP A 27 8.61 -0.46 -17.63
C ASP A 27 7.90 -1.69 -18.21
N ARG A 28 7.83 -1.77 -19.52
CA ARG A 28 7.16 -2.86 -20.24
C ARG A 28 7.87 -4.21 -20.12
N THR A 29 9.07 -4.26 -19.54
CA THR A 29 9.86 -5.49 -19.37
C THR A 29 9.48 -6.22 -18.08
N ARG A 30 8.79 -5.54 -17.17
CA ARG A 30 8.34 -6.05 -15.88
C ARG A 30 6.84 -6.37 -15.91
N LEU A 31 6.39 -7.16 -14.96
CA LEU A 31 4.99 -7.56 -14.82
C LEU A 31 4.40 -8.09 -16.16
N HIS A 32 3.09 -8.03 -16.32
CA HIS A 32 2.49 -8.32 -17.61
C HIS A 32 2.40 -7.02 -18.43
N ARG A 33 3.43 -6.72 -19.24
CA ARG A 33 3.52 -5.50 -20.06
C ARG A 33 3.48 -4.20 -19.24
N GLY A 34 4.05 -4.22 -18.03
CA GLY A 34 4.26 -3.06 -17.18
C GLY A 34 3.22 -2.86 -16.08
N PHE A 35 2.21 -3.73 -15.96
CA PHE A 35 1.22 -3.64 -14.88
C PHE A 35 0.67 -4.99 -14.46
N CYS A 36 0.08 -5.05 -13.26
CA CYS A 36 -0.60 -6.22 -12.73
C CYS A 36 -1.74 -5.77 -11.81
N PHE A 37 -2.88 -6.42 -11.88
CA PHE A 37 -3.97 -6.26 -10.92
C PHE A 37 -3.80 -7.25 -9.77
N GLU A 38 -4.40 -6.94 -8.60
CA GLU A 38 -4.34 -7.80 -7.42
C GLU A 38 -2.90 -8.25 -7.15
N TYR A 39 -2.00 -7.27 -7.04
CA TYR A 39 -0.57 -7.52 -6.98
C TYR A 39 -0.06 -7.70 -5.55
N TRP A 40 0.57 -8.86 -5.28
CA TRP A 40 1.20 -9.22 -4.02
C TRP A 40 2.65 -9.69 -4.15
N GLY A 41 3.26 -9.52 -5.35
CA GLY A 41 4.62 -9.95 -5.66
C GLY A 41 4.71 -11.29 -6.38
N GLN A 42 3.61 -11.80 -6.96
CA GLN A 42 3.49 -13.12 -7.58
C GLN A 42 4.43 -13.37 -8.78
N ASP A 43 5.01 -12.34 -9.35
CA ASP A 43 6.00 -12.44 -10.44
C ASP A 43 7.44 -12.70 -9.94
N ILE A 44 7.66 -12.58 -8.63
CA ILE A 44 8.98 -12.69 -8.01
C ILE A 44 9.23 -14.13 -7.58
N LYS A 45 10.05 -14.85 -8.32
CA LYS A 45 10.26 -16.31 -8.19
C LYS A 45 10.82 -16.77 -6.83
N SER A 46 11.43 -15.87 -6.07
CA SER A 46 12.12 -16.21 -4.80
C SER A 46 11.25 -16.05 -3.56
N ILE A 47 9.98 -15.65 -3.70
CA ILE A 47 9.10 -15.46 -2.54
C ILE A 47 8.39 -16.75 -2.12
N ASP A 48 7.97 -16.79 -0.84
CA ASP A 48 7.09 -17.84 -0.33
C ASP A 48 5.75 -17.83 -1.09
N LYS A 49 5.13 -18.99 -1.23
CA LYS A 49 3.79 -19.11 -1.85
C LYS A 49 2.70 -18.29 -1.17
N ARG A 50 2.93 -17.86 0.08
CA ARG A 50 2.06 -16.96 0.84
C ARG A 50 2.42 -15.48 0.68
N GLY A 51 3.26 -15.14 -0.30
CA GLY A 51 3.70 -13.78 -0.58
C GLY A 51 4.75 -13.25 0.41
N PHE A 52 5.16 -12.02 0.19
CA PHE A 52 6.14 -11.32 1.03
C PHE A 52 5.70 -11.14 2.48
N LEU A 53 4.42 -11.00 2.71
CA LEU A 53 3.87 -10.77 4.05
C LEU A 53 3.47 -12.06 4.77
N LEU A 54 3.61 -13.21 4.10
CA LEU A 54 3.22 -14.53 4.56
C LEU A 54 1.72 -14.63 4.92
N ASP A 55 0.89 -13.81 4.31
CA ASP A 55 -0.54 -13.68 4.60
C ASP A 55 -1.45 -14.05 3.42
N HIS A 56 -0.88 -14.29 2.23
CA HIS A 56 -1.64 -14.59 1.03
C HIS A 56 -2.15 -16.05 1.02
N THR A 57 -3.43 -16.19 0.73
CA THR A 57 -4.15 -17.45 0.57
C THR A 57 -5.07 -17.34 -0.65
N GLU A 58 -5.74 -18.44 -1.02
CA GLU A 58 -6.74 -18.40 -2.11
C GLU A 58 -7.93 -17.46 -1.84
N ALA A 59 -8.21 -17.15 -0.56
CA ALA A 59 -9.39 -16.37 -0.17
C ALA A 59 -9.07 -14.99 0.40
N ALA A 60 -7.83 -14.72 0.78
CA ALA A 60 -7.45 -13.48 1.44
C ALA A 60 -5.94 -13.27 1.41
N GLY A 61 -5.51 -12.04 1.57
CA GLY A 61 -4.11 -11.64 1.64
C GLY A 61 -3.98 -10.12 1.57
N THR A 62 -2.76 -9.65 1.47
CA THR A 62 -2.45 -8.27 1.14
C THR A 62 -2.05 -8.20 -0.31
N ASP A 63 -2.85 -7.53 -1.08
CA ASP A 63 -2.63 -7.19 -2.48
C ASP A 63 -2.87 -5.70 -2.70
N SER A 64 -2.29 -5.18 -3.75
CA SER A 64 -2.58 -3.85 -4.27
C SER A 64 -3.51 -4.02 -5.48
N ASP A 65 -4.61 -3.27 -5.54
CA ASP A 65 -5.58 -3.36 -6.64
C ASP A 65 -4.92 -3.23 -8.02
N LEU A 66 -3.89 -2.39 -8.10
CA LEU A 66 -3.10 -2.20 -9.31
C LEU A 66 -1.62 -1.93 -8.94
N ALA A 67 -0.72 -2.61 -9.61
CA ALA A 67 0.71 -2.29 -9.63
C ALA A 67 1.14 -1.87 -11.03
N ILE A 68 1.94 -0.81 -11.12
CA ILE A 68 2.55 -0.32 -12.36
C ILE A 68 4.06 -0.32 -12.18
N ALA A 69 4.78 -1.14 -12.94
CA ALA A 69 6.23 -1.07 -13.02
C ALA A 69 6.61 0.12 -13.92
N TYR A 70 7.57 0.92 -13.48
CA TYR A 70 8.00 2.08 -14.24
C TYR A 70 9.52 2.30 -14.15
N LEU A 71 10.05 2.98 -15.13
CA LEU A 71 11.42 3.52 -15.09
C LEU A 71 11.34 4.94 -14.54
N ASN A 72 12.20 5.23 -13.57
CA ASN A 72 12.35 6.59 -13.08
C ASN A 72 13.23 7.43 -14.05
N VAL A 73 13.42 8.70 -13.74
CA VAL A 73 14.21 9.63 -14.57
C VAL A 73 15.67 9.19 -14.76
N ASN A 74 16.18 8.30 -13.90
CA ASN A 74 17.53 7.72 -14.00
C ASN A 74 17.54 6.39 -14.76
N GLY A 75 16.39 5.92 -15.26
CA GLY A 75 16.27 4.62 -15.93
C GLY A 75 16.25 3.42 -14.99
N GLU A 76 16.09 3.63 -13.69
CA GLU A 76 15.99 2.56 -12.70
C GLU A 76 14.57 2.01 -12.61
N SER A 77 14.43 0.68 -12.47
CA SER A 77 13.12 0.03 -12.37
C SER A 77 12.51 0.24 -10.98
N CYS A 78 11.32 0.81 -10.96
CA CYS A 78 10.54 1.15 -9.77
C CYS A 78 9.13 0.56 -9.90
N ILE A 79 8.37 0.55 -8.80
CA ILE A 79 6.98 0.08 -8.79
C ILE A 79 6.07 1.09 -8.10
N TRP A 80 4.88 1.28 -8.66
CA TRP A 80 3.82 2.10 -8.12
C TRP A 80 2.63 1.21 -7.76
N LEU A 81 2.37 1.06 -6.48
CA LEU A 81 1.25 0.33 -5.91
C LEU A 81 0.07 1.28 -5.73
N ILE A 82 -1.11 0.89 -6.16
CA ILE A 82 -2.32 1.70 -6.12
C ILE A 82 -3.43 0.91 -5.44
N GLU A 83 -3.96 1.48 -4.38
CA GLU A 83 -5.20 1.04 -3.73
C GLU A 83 -6.35 1.93 -4.22
N HIS A 84 -7.42 1.32 -4.68
CA HIS A 84 -8.57 2.03 -5.23
C HIS A 84 -9.78 1.97 -4.30
N LYS A 85 -10.35 3.14 -3.98
CA LYS A 85 -11.51 3.31 -3.09
C LYS A 85 -12.53 4.25 -3.71
N LEU A 86 -13.44 3.71 -4.50
CA LEU A 86 -14.40 4.55 -5.22
C LEU A 86 -15.56 5.01 -4.33
N ALA A 87 -16.25 4.06 -3.70
CA ALA A 87 -17.46 4.30 -2.92
C ALA A 87 -17.37 3.77 -1.47
N GLU A 88 -16.28 3.13 -1.12
CA GLU A 88 -16.07 2.56 0.21
C GLU A 88 -15.97 3.67 1.26
N GLN A 89 -16.63 3.44 2.39
CA GLN A 89 -16.64 4.40 3.50
C GLN A 89 -15.49 4.19 4.49
N GLU A 90 -14.75 3.08 4.38
CA GLU A 90 -13.64 2.76 5.27
C GLU A 90 -12.60 1.88 4.59
N PHE A 91 -11.39 1.92 5.10
CA PHE A 91 -10.37 0.92 4.80
C PHE A 91 -10.60 -0.34 5.64
N THR A 92 -10.11 -1.47 5.16
CA THR A 92 -10.17 -2.73 5.90
C THR A 92 -9.52 -2.60 7.27
N CYS A 93 -10.29 -2.88 8.30
CA CYS A 93 -9.84 -2.89 9.69
C CYS A 93 -8.98 -4.12 10.01
N CYS A 94 -8.35 -4.11 11.18
CA CYS A 94 -7.50 -5.21 11.63
C CYS A 94 -8.31 -6.49 11.85
N GLY A 95 -8.23 -7.43 10.90
CA GLY A 95 -8.86 -8.75 11.02
C GLY A 95 -8.32 -9.57 12.19
N GLY A 96 -7.05 -9.37 12.56
CA GLY A 96 -6.47 -9.98 13.76
C GLY A 96 -7.14 -9.53 15.04
N TYR A 97 -7.50 -8.23 15.17
CA TYR A 97 -8.27 -7.72 16.30
C TYR A 97 -9.71 -8.23 16.28
N GLY A 98 -10.36 -8.25 15.11
CA GLY A 98 -11.73 -8.73 14.94
C GLY A 98 -11.88 -10.23 15.15
N SER A 99 -10.83 -11.03 15.02
CA SER A 99 -10.86 -12.49 15.12
C SER A 99 -11.40 -12.97 16.47
N GLU A 100 -12.32 -13.93 16.44
CA GLU A 100 -12.80 -14.64 17.64
C GLU A 100 -11.68 -15.45 18.32
N HIS A 101 -10.69 -15.89 17.53
CA HIS A 101 -9.52 -16.62 18.03
C HIS A 101 -8.44 -15.72 18.64
N ASN A 102 -8.63 -14.39 18.66
CA ASN A 102 -7.69 -13.48 19.32
C ASN A 102 -7.96 -13.46 20.84
N LYS A 103 -7.06 -14.12 21.58
CA LYS A 103 -7.10 -14.15 23.05
C LYS A 103 -6.48 -12.93 23.71
N HIS A 104 -5.82 -12.06 22.94
CA HIS A 104 -5.04 -10.91 23.42
C HIS A 104 -5.61 -9.57 22.92
N LYS A 105 -6.94 -9.43 22.85
CA LYS A 105 -7.58 -8.19 22.36
C LYS A 105 -7.21 -6.95 23.17
N GLU A 106 -6.98 -7.12 24.49
CA GLU A 106 -6.55 -6.01 25.36
C GLU A 106 -5.15 -5.51 24.99
N PHE A 107 -4.26 -6.39 24.55
CA PHE A 107 -2.97 -5.98 23.99
C PHE A 107 -3.14 -4.98 22.84
N CYS A 108 -4.14 -5.15 21.98
CA CYS A 108 -4.40 -4.22 20.88
C CYS A 108 -4.88 -2.84 21.34
N LYS A 109 -5.48 -2.72 22.54
CA LYS A 109 -6.09 -1.49 23.04
C LYS A 109 -5.14 -0.63 23.89
N CYS A 110 -4.00 -1.14 24.30
CA CYS A 110 -3.07 -0.45 25.20
C CYS A 110 -1.66 -0.36 24.60
N GLY A 111 -0.81 0.49 25.18
CA GLY A 111 0.57 0.70 24.74
C GLY A 111 0.68 1.51 23.44
N ASN A 112 1.90 1.70 22.99
CA ASN A 112 2.27 2.43 21.77
C ASN A 112 3.00 1.50 20.78
N LEU A 113 3.58 2.06 19.72
CA LEU A 113 4.31 1.29 18.69
C LEU A 113 5.49 0.49 19.29
N ASP A 114 6.28 1.08 20.20
CA ASP A 114 7.43 0.41 20.81
C ASP A 114 7.00 -0.83 21.57
N ILE A 115 5.98 -0.72 22.44
CA ILE A 115 5.41 -1.86 23.15
C ILE A 115 4.88 -2.93 22.17
N LYS A 116 4.29 -2.50 21.03
CA LYS A 116 3.82 -3.45 20.02
C LYS A 116 4.97 -4.17 19.31
N LEU A 117 6.10 -3.51 19.12
CA LEU A 117 7.28 -4.13 18.54
C LEU A 117 7.94 -5.11 19.53
N ASP A 118 8.04 -4.74 20.81
CA ASP A 118 8.68 -5.57 21.84
C ASP A 118 7.85 -6.84 22.16
N ASP A 119 6.54 -6.68 22.28
CA ASP A 119 5.59 -7.75 22.65
C ASP A 119 4.75 -8.27 21.48
N ASN A 120 5.25 -8.14 20.24
CA ASN A 120 4.49 -8.51 19.02
C ASN A 120 4.02 -9.98 19.00
N HIS A 121 4.65 -10.87 19.79
CA HIS A 121 4.24 -12.26 19.95
C HIS A 121 2.80 -12.41 20.50
N LEU A 122 2.21 -11.38 21.11
CA LEU A 122 0.81 -11.34 21.52
C LEU A 122 -0.13 -10.93 20.39
N CYS A 123 0.38 -10.41 19.29
CA CYS A 123 -0.45 -10.02 18.15
C CYS A 123 -0.96 -11.26 17.40
N ARG A 124 -2.26 -11.27 17.08
CA ARG A 124 -2.88 -12.37 16.33
C ARG A 124 -2.19 -12.64 15.00
N TYR A 125 -1.74 -11.61 14.31
CA TYR A 125 -1.03 -11.76 13.03
C TYR A 125 0.30 -12.50 13.20
N THR A 126 1.08 -12.18 14.23
CA THR A 126 2.31 -12.92 14.56
C THR A 126 2.01 -14.37 14.94
N ILE A 127 0.97 -14.60 15.75
CA ILE A 127 0.55 -15.96 16.18
C ILE A 127 0.19 -16.85 14.98
N VAL A 128 -0.38 -16.31 13.92
CA VAL A 128 -0.71 -17.06 12.69
C VAL A 128 0.41 -17.08 11.66
N GLY A 129 1.56 -16.50 11.98
CA GLY A 129 2.78 -16.59 11.18
C GLY A 129 2.89 -15.56 10.07
N TYR A 130 2.21 -14.39 10.19
CA TYR A 130 2.44 -13.24 9.33
C TYR A 130 3.65 -12.46 9.82
N ASN A 131 4.47 -11.92 8.91
CA ASN A 131 5.71 -11.24 9.26
C ASN A 131 5.59 -9.71 9.36
N TYR A 132 4.37 -9.20 9.54
CA TYR A 132 4.09 -7.76 9.57
C TYR A 132 4.96 -6.99 10.58
N TRP A 133 5.08 -7.52 11.80
CA TRP A 133 5.85 -6.87 12.86
C TRP A 133 7.35 -6.99 12.66
N GLU A 134 7.83 -8.06 12.05
CA GLU A 134 9.23 -8.21 11.67
C GLU A 134 9.64 -7.13 10.66
N ILE A 135 8.82 -6.95 9.60
CA ILE A 135 9.05 -5.93 8.59
C ILE A 135 8.96 -4.53 9.23
N THR A 136 7.94 -4.27 10.07
CA THR A 136 7.78 -3.01 10.77
C THR A 136 8.99 -2.70 11.66
N SER A 137 9.56 -3.70 12.33
CA SER A 137 10.76 -3.55 13.15
C SER A 137 11.98 -3.15 12.32
N ARG A 138 12.19 -3.79 11.16
CA ARG A 138 13.29 -3.43 10.25
C ARG A 138 13.16 -2.00 9.72
N HIS A 139 11.94 -1.55 9.52
CA HIS A 139 11.61 -0.22 8.99
C HIS A 139 11.03 0.72 10.07
N LYS A 140 11.45 0.56 11.33
CA LYS A 140 10.92 1.34 12.45
C LYS A 140 11.07 2.85 12.24
N SER A 141 12.16 3.30 11.63
CA SER A 141 12.40 4.72 11.32
C SER A 141 11.37 5.32 10.35
N ALA A 142 10.62 4.47 9.62
CA ALA A 142 9.51 4.88 8.78
C ALA A 142 8.31 5.42 9.58
N TYR A 143 8.25 5.13 10.86
CA TYR A 143 7.11 5.44 11.70
C TYR A 143 7.50 6.39 12.82
N ARG A 144 6.68 7.41 13.05
CA ARG A 144 6.80 8.30 14.20
C ARG A 144 6.10 7.66 15.39
N CYS A 145 6.85 7.45 16.49
CA CYS A 145 6.26 7.10 17.76
C CYS A 145 5.69 8.37 18.39
N THR A 146 4.37 8.44 18.54
CA THR A 146 3.75 9.45 19.39
C THR A 146 3.52 8.83 20.77
N GLU A 147 4.08 9.43 21.82
CA GLU A 147 3.92 8.96 23.22
C GLU A 147 2.45 8.87 23.63
N ASP A 148 1.60 9.71 23.02
CA ASP A 148 0.17 9.80 23.31
C ASP A 148 -0.69 8.73 22.60
N SER A 149 -0.13 7.90 21.72
CA SER A 149 -0.89 6.86 21.04
C SER A 149 -1.24 5.73 21.99
N LYS A 150 -2.52 5.63 22.35
CA LYS A 150 -3.06 4.54 23.16
C LYS A 150 -3.51 3.39 22.27
N GLY A 151 -2.82 2.25 22.38
CA GLY A 151 -3.17 1.04 21.64
C GLY A 151 -2.36 0.83 20.35
N CYS A 152 -2.71 -0.21 19.62
CA CYS A 152 -2.05 -0.53 18.36
C CYS A 152 -2.29 0.58 17.34
N PRO A 153 -1.23 1.19 16.79
CA PRO A 153 -1.37 2.31 15.85
C PRO A 153 -2.03 1.90 14.53
N PHE A 154 -2.02 0.60 14.22
CA PHE A 154 -2.58 0.03 13.00
C PHE A 154 -3.97 -0.60 13.16
N LEU A 155 -4.70 -0.23 14.21
CA LEU A 155 -6.11 -0.56 14.33
C LEU A 155 -6.98 0.27 13.37
N ASN A 156 -8.20 -0.20 13.16
CA ASN A 156 -9.21 0.44 12.30
C ASN A 156 -8.71 0.55 10.85
N GLY A 157 -9.14 1.55 10.11
CA GLY A 157 -8.80 1.76 8.71
C GLY A 157 -7.31 1.92 8.39
N ARG A 158 -6.45 2.13 9.38
CA ARG A 158 -5.00 2.20 9.18
C ARG A 158 -4.35 0.84 8.90
N ASN A 159 -5.04 -0.27 9.19
CA ASN A 159 -4.50 -1.61 8.98
C ASN A 159 -4.21 -1.91 7.50
N GLN A 160 -5.12 -1.58 6.60
CA GLN A 160 -4.92 -1.78 5.16
C GLN A 160 -3.78 -0.91 4.64
N LEU A 161 -3.73 0.36 5.03
CA LEU A 161 -2.64 1.29 4.65
C LEU A 161 -1.28 0.77 5.11
N TRP A 162 -1.20 0.26 6.34
CA TRP A 162 0.01 -0.35 6.88
C TRP A 162 0.46 -1.56 6.08
N ARG A 163 -0.43 -2.51 5.79
CA ARG A 163 -0.10 -3.72 5.03
C ARG A 163 0.41 -3.41 3.62
N ASN A 164 -0.21 -2.45 2.93
CA ASN A 164 0.25 -2.02 1.62
C ASN A 164 1.65 -1.37 1.67
N HIS A 165 1.96 -0.61 2.73
CA HIS A 165 3.34 -0.12 2.95
C HIS A 165 4.32 -1.25 3.25
N LEU A 166 3.93 -2.26 4.03
CA LEU A 166 4.79 -3.41 4.28
C LEU A 166 5.11 -4.16 2.97
N LEU A 167 4.15 -4.27 2.06
CA LEU A 167 4.38 -4.82 0.72
C LEU A 167 5.41 -3.98 -0.04
N ALA A 168 5.26 -2.65 -0.03
CA ALA A 168 6.21 -1.74 -0.66
C ALA A 168 7.63 -1.90 -0.09
N PHE A 169 7.79 -1.97 1.23
CA PHE A 169 9.09 -2.23 1.87
C PHE A 169 9.72 -3.54 1.42
N GLN A 170 8.94 -4.62 1.38
CA GLN A 170 9.47 -5.92 0.98
C GLN A 170 9.90 -5.95 -0.50
N LEU A 171 9.21 -5.23 -1.38
CA LEU A 171 9.60 -5.11 -2.78
C LEU A 171 10.96 -4.40 -2.93
N MET A 172 11.25 -3.42 -2.08
CA MET A 172 12.56 -2.76 -2.03
C MET A 172 13.62 -3.65 -1.36
N ASP A 173 13.32 -4.24 -0.20
CA ASP A 173 14.23 -5.13 0.53
C ASP A 173 14.69 -6.32 -0.32
N SER A 174 13.79 -6.86 -1.15
CA SER A 174 14.10 -7.93 -2.10
C SER A 174 14.98 -7.50 -3.27
N GLN A 175 15.29 -6.19 -3.37
CA GLN A 175 16.01 -5.58 -4.49
C GLN A 175 15.34 -5.83 -5.86
N SER A 176 14.06 -6.19 -5.85
CA SER A 176 13.31 -6.40 -7.09
C SER A 176 13.03 -5.07 -7.80
N TYR A 177 12.91 -4.00 -7.02
CA TYR A 177 12.70 -2.63 -7.49
C TYR A 177 13.59 -1.67 -6.71
N LYS A 178 14.02 -0.59 -7.37
CA LYS A 178 14.83 0.47 -6.76
C LYS A 178 14.05 1.29 -5.76
N ALA A 179 12.79 1.56 -6.09
CA ALA A 179 11.84 2.27 -5.22
C ALA A 179 10.43 1.68 -5.39
N ALA A 180 9.64 1.75 -4.33
CA ALA A 180 8.24 1.38 -4.34
C ALA A 180 7.41 2.55 -3.81
N HIS A 181 6.42 2.97 -4.57
CA HIS A 181 5.48 4.03 -4.19
C HIS A 181 4.11 3.42 -3.92
N PHE A 182 3.40 3.97 -2.94
CA PHE A 182 2.04 3.56 -2.62
C PHE A 182 1.10 4.76 -2.68
N SER A 183 -0.01 4.62 -3.37
CA SER A 183 -1.03 5.65 -3.50
C SER A 183 -2.41 5.08 -3.23
N VAL A 184 -3.29 5.92 -2.69
CA VAL A 184 -4.73 5.64 -2.61
C VAL A 184 -5.45 6.51 -3.62
N VAL A 185 -6.25 5.88 -4.47
CA VAL A 185 -7.11 6.57 -5.44
C VAL A 185 -8.55 6.49 -4.95
N HIS A 186 -9.18 7.63 -4.73
CA HIS A 186 -10.58 7.67 -4.29
C HIS A 186 -11.36 8.80 -4.99
N HIS A 187 -12.70 8.71 -4.94
CA HIS A 187 -13.54 9.77 -5.48
C HIS A 187 -13.35 11.06 -4.68
N LYS A 188 -13.27 12.22 -5.36
CA LYS A 188 -13.01 13.53 -4.72
C LYS A 188 -14.02 13.91 -3.63
N ASP A 189 -15.25 13.41 -3.74
CA ASP A 189 -16.32 13.69 -2.78
C ASP A 189 -16.44 12.58 -1.71
N ASN A 190 -15.52 11.59 -1.73
CA ASN A 190 -15.45 10.55 -0.70
C ASN A 190 -14.57 11.01 0.46
N HIS A 191 -15.16 11.77 1.39
CA HIS A 191 -14.48 12.29 2.58
C HIS A 191 -14.47 11.29 3.76
N TYR A 192 -15.10 10.14 3.63
CA TYR A 192 -15.12 9.12 4.70
C TYR A 192 -13.74 8.57 5.03
N LEU A 193 -12.84 8.55 4.05
CA LEU A 193 -11.49 8.00 4.17
C LEU A 193 -10.48 9.00 4.75
N ASP A 194 -10.78 10.31 4.71
CA ASP A 194 -9.85 11.40 5.04
C ASP A 194 -9.25 11.24 6.44
N ALA A 195 -10.05 10.89 7.43
CA ALA A 195 -9.58 10.75 8.80
C ALA A 195 -8.52 9.64 8.94
N SER A 196 -8.75 8.47 8.35
CA SER A 196 -7.81 7.34 8.38
C SER A 196 -6.52 7.66 7.62
N MET A 197 -6.63 8.30 6.45
CA MET A 197 -5.48 8.68 5.64
C MET A 197 -4.63 9.75 6.33
N ASN A 198 -5.24 10.78 6.93
CA ASN A 198 -4.54 11.84 7.64
C ASN A 198 -3.83 11.29 8.88
N GLN A 199 -4.52 10.50 9.69
CA GLN A 199 -3.91 9.84 10.85
C GLN A 199 -2.74 8.94 10.44
N TYR A 200 -2.86 8.20 9.35
CA TYR A 200 -1.78 7.35 8.88
C TYR A 200 -0.60 8.18 8.35
N ARG A 201 -0.86 9.27 7.63
CA ARG A 201 0.17 10.21 7.14
C ARG A 201 0.96 10.86 8.29
N GLU A 202 0.29 11.22 9.40
CA GLU A 202 0.93 11.77 10.60
C GLU A 202 1.87 10.76 11.26
N MET A 203 1.57 9.47 11.14
CA MET A 203 2.38 8.39 11.68
C MET A 203 3.63 8.07 10.83
N ILE A 204 3.68 8.51 9.58
CA ILE A 204 4.82 8.23 8.70
C ILE A 204 5.85 9.32 8.81
N SER A 205 7.13 8.94 8.86
CA SER A 205 8.26 9.87 8.88
C SER A 205 8.36 10.63 7.57
N SER A 206 8.61 11.94 7.63
CA SER A 206 8.80 12.79 6.46
C SER A 206 10.03 12.41 5.62
N GLU A 207 11.03 11.76 6.21
CA GLU A 207 12.24 11.31 5.51
C GLU A 207 11.94 10.17 4.53
N ILE A 208 10.94 9.35 4.83
CA ILE A 208 10.52 8.23 3.97
C ILE A 208 9.44 8.66 2.98
N SER A 209 8.73 9.74 3.25
CA SER A 209 7.80 10.32 2.28
C SER A 209 8.47 10.82 0.99
N LEU A 210 9.80 10.93 0.97
CA LEU A 210 10.56 11.23 -0.26
C LEU A 210 10.75 10.00 -1.15
N ASP A 211 10.79 8.79 -0.57
CA ASP A 211 10.96 7.53 -1.30
C ASP A 211 9.66 6.68 -1.37
N LEU A 212 8.76 6.88 -0.39
CA LEU A 212 7.44 6.24 -0.32
C LEU A 212 6.36 7.31 -0.33
N THR A 213 6.09 7.88 -1.47
CA THR A 213 5.07 8.92 -1.59
C THR A 213 3.69 8.30 -1.44
N GLN A 214 3.13 8.37 -0.23
CA GLN A 214 1.69 8.19 -0.06
C GLN A 214 1.01 9.41 -0.68
N THR A 215 0.56 9.27 -1.90
CA THR A 215 -0.16 10.34 -2.57
C THR A 215 -1.63 10.00 -2.57
N VAL A 216 -2.41 10.81 -1.89
CA VAL A 216 -3.86 10.79 -2.02
C VAL A 216 -4.20 11.43 -3.35
N LEU A 217 -4.60 10.60 -4.29
CA LEU A 217 -5.07 11.07 -5.57
C LEU A 217 -6.52 11.51 -5.44
N LEU A 218 -6.75 12.81 -5.23
CA LEU A 218 -8.05 13.40 -5.43
C LEU A 218 -8.28 13.53 -6.96
N MET A 219 -8.86 12.50 -7.56
CA MET A 219 -9.29 12.61 -8.95
C MET A 219 -10.50 13.53 -9.04
N ASN A 220 -10.29 14.73 -9.54
CA ASN A 220 -11.39 15.61 -9.91
C ASN A 220 -12.04 15.07 -11.20
N LEU A 221 -13.02 14.18 -11.04
CA LEU A 221 -13.79 13.59 -12.14
C LEU A 221 -14.63 14.62 -12.93
N GLN A 222 -14.55 15.91 -12.63
CA GLN A 222 -15.29 16.94 -13.36
C GLN A 222 -14.71 17.26 -14.75
N SER A 223 -13.41 16.95 -15.00
CA SER A 223 -12.90 17.05 -16.36
C SER A 223 -13.24 15.77 -17.15
N PHE A 224 -13.93 15.92 -18.24
CA PHE A 224 -14.40 14.83 -19.10
C PHE A 224 -13.28 13.84 -19.53
N ARG A 225 -12.04 14.28 -19.58
CA ARG A 225 -10.87 13.45 -19.91
C ARG A 225 -10.46 12.52 -18.76
N TYR A 226 -10.58 12.94 -17.49
CA TYR A 226 -10.20 12.14 -16.34
C TYR A 226 -11.25 11.08 -15.99
N ARG A 227 -12.55 11.33 -16.24
CA ARG A 227 -13.60 10.29 -16.13
C ARG A 227 -13.28 9.08 -16.98
N THR A 228 -12.77 9.30 -18.18
CA THR A 228 -12.41 8.23 -19.10
C THR A 228 -11.22 7.42 -18.59
N ILE A 229 -10.21 8.07 -17.98
CA ILE A 229 -9.01 7.38 -17.47
C ILE A 229 -9.34 6.46 -16.28
N CYS A 230 -10.08 6.94 -15.28
CA CYS A 230 -10.53 6.10 -14.16
C CYS A 230 -11.41 4.95 -14.62
N PHE A 231 -12.40 5.24 -15.46
CA PHE A 231 -13.33 4.22 -15.97
C PHE A 231 -12.62 3.10 -16.74
N TYR A 232 -11.56 3.41 -17.50
CA TYR A 232 -10.81 2.42 -18.27
C TYR A 232 -9.68 1.74 -17.50
N LEU A 233 -9.18 2.32 -16.40
CA LEU A 233 -8.19 1.64 -15.53
C LEU A 233 -8.84 0.50 -14.73
N PHE A 234 -10.13 0.63 -14.37
CA PHE A 234 -10.84 -0.26 -13.47
C PHE A 234 -12.07 -0.96 -14.12
N GLN A 235 -12.30 -0.84 -15.42
CA GLN A 235 -13.25 -1.69 -16.15
C GLN A 235 -12.55 -2.95 -16.65
N LEU A 236 -12.63 -4.01 -15.87
CA LEU A 236 -12.55 -5.40 -16.30
C LEU A 236 -13.78 -6.15 -15.82
#